data_cd49ca463e362ac061c2e83de15ad056
#
_entry.id   cd49ca463e362ac061c2e83de15ad056
#
_cell.length_a   1.000
_cell.length_b   1.000
_cell.length_c   1.000
_cell.angle_alpha   90.00
_cell.angle_beta   90.00
_cell.angle_gamma   90.00
#
_symmetry.space_group_name_H-M   'P 1'
#
loop_
_entity.id
_entity.type
_entity.pdbx_description
1 polymer ?
#
loop_
_entity_poly.entity_id
_entity_poly.type
_entity_poly.pdbx_seq_one_letter_code
_entity_poly.pdbx_strand_id
1 'polypeptide(L)'
;MVKLNGLLICVSKEEVRMVIELLPAHIELTHQEDGCISFEVKQCLDPFIWEVLEVFDSMKSFKHHQSRTASSIWGVKTQNIKRQYKISEGE
;
A
#
# COMPACT_ATOMS: atom_id res chain seq x y z
N MET A 1 -0.43 7.49 16.45
CA MET A 1 -0.12 6.63 15.32
C MET A 1 -1.28 6.55 14.35
N VAL A 2 -0.97 6.34 13.09
CA VAL A 2 -1.98 6.14 12.05
C VAL A 2 -1.78 4.74 11.49
N LYS A 3 -2.87 4.00 11.39
CA LYS A 3 -2.86 2.64 10.85
C LYS A 3 -3.81 2.55 9.66
N LEU A 4 -3.37 1.86 8.62
CA LEU A 4 -4.23 1.49 7.51
C LEU A 4 -4.22 -0.03 7.41
N ASN A 5 -5.40 -0.62 7.30
CA ASN A 5 -5.49 -2.03 6.95
C ASN A 5 -6.58 -2.22 5.91
N GLY A 6 -6.44 -3.25 5.12
CA GLY A 6 -7.43 -3.55 4.11
C GLY A 6 -6.93 -4.48 3.04
N LEU A 7 -7.60 -4.41 1.91
CA LEU A 7 -7.38 -5.31 0.80
C LEU A 7 -7.14 -4.55 -0.49
N LEU A 8 -6.18 -5.05 -1.27
CA LEU A 8 -5.98 -4.68 -2.66
C LEU A 8 -6.57 -5.83 -3.46
N ILE A 9 -7.54 -5.52 -4.32
CA ILE A 9 -8.33 -6.55 -5.02
C ILE A 9 -8.12 -6.43 -6.52
N CYS A 10 -7.42 -7.40 -7.09
CA CYS A 10 -7.20 -7.49 -8.52
C CYS A 10 -8.39 -8.18 -9.19
N VAL A 11 -8.73 -7.75 -10.40
CA VAL A 11 -9.82 -8.33 -11.18
C VAL A 11 -9.31 -9.09 -12.41
N SER A 12 -7.99 -9.12 -12.63
CA SER A 12 -7.39 -9.80 -13.78
C SER A 12 -6.00 -10.29 -13.45
N LYS A 13 -5.52 -11.26 -14.24
CA LYS A 13 -4.15 -11.76 -14.11
C LYS A 13 -3.12 -10.68 -14.41
N GLU A 14 -3.47 -9.74 -15.28
CA GLU A 14 -2.59 -8.62 -15.60
C GLU A 14 -2.38 -7.72 -14.39
N GLU A 15 -3.45 -7.45 -13.63
CA GLU A 15 -3.33 -6.67 -12.40
C GLU A 15 -2.47 -7.40 -11.36
N VAL A 16 -2.65 -8.71 -11.22
CA VAL A 16 -1.82 -9.50 -10.30
C VAL A 16 -0.34 -9.41 -10.68
N ARG A 17 -0.03 -9.57 -11.97
CA ARG A 17 1.37 -9.45 -12.44
C ARG A 17 1.94 -8.07 -12.17
N MET A 18 1.13 -7.03 -12.38
CA MET A 18 1.54 -5.66 -12.13
C MET A 18 1.90 -5.45 -10.67
N VAL A 19 1.10 -5.99 -9.75
CA VAL A 19 1.39 -5.92 -8.32
C VAL A 19 2.69 -6.64 -8.00
N ILE A 20 2.84 -7.88 -8.47
CA ILE A 20 4.06 -8.67 -8.23
C ILE A 20 5.31 -7.93 -8.73
N GLU A 21 5.21 -7.31 -9.90
CA GLU A 21 6.35 -6.63 -10.53
C GLU A 21 6.72 -5.32 -9.84
N LEU A 22 5.73 -4.52 -9.47
CA LEU A 22 5.98 -3.17 -8.97
C LEU A 22 6.05 -3.06 -7.45
N LEU A 23 5.49 -4.03 -6.72
CA LEU A 23 5.39 -3.96 -5.28
C LEU A 23 6.75 -3.92 -4.56
N PRO A 24 7.76 -4.72 -4.94
CA PRO A 24 9.03 -4.73 -4.20
C PRO A 24 9.67 -3.34 -4.08
N ALA A 25 9.73 -2.58 -5.17
CA ALA A 25 10.30 -1.23 -5.14
C ALA A 25 9.44 -0.28 -4.30
N HIS A 26 8.12 -0.42 -4.37
CA HIS A 26 7.21 0.40 -3.58
C HIS A 26 7.40 0.15 -2.08
N ILE A 27 7.53 -1.11 -1.68
CA ILE A 27 7.79 -1.46 -0.28
C ILE A 27 9.11 -0.85 0.18
N GLU A 28 10.17 -0.99 -0.60
CA GLU A 28 11.48 -0.47 -0.25
C GLU A 28 11.47 1.04 -0.08
N LEU A 29 10.86 1.77 -1.02
CA LEU A 29 10.75 3.22 -0.92
C LEU A 29 9.91 3.65 0.29
N THR A 30 8.86 2.90 0.60
CA THR A 30 8.02 3.19 1.76
C THR A 30 8.79 2.99 3.06
N HIS A 31 9.59 1.92 3.16
CA HIS A 31 10.40 1.68 4.35
C HIS A 31 11.46 2.77 4.59
N GLN A 32 11.84 3.50 3.55
CA GLN A 32 12.80 4.59 3.67
C GLN A 32 12.16 5.91 4.09
N GLU A 33 10.83 5.99 4.10
CA GLU A 33 10.13 7.21 4.48
C GLU A 33 10.23 7.46 5.98
N ASP A 34 10.47 8.71 6.35
CA ASP A 34 10.44 9.11 7.75
C ASP A 34 9.04 8.89 8.31
N GLY A 35 8.96 8.30 9.49
CA GLY A 35 7.69 8.06 10.14
C GLY A 35 6.99 6.75 9.75
N CYS A 36 7.52 6.01 8.79
CA CYS A 36 7.00 4.67 8.50
C CYS A 36 7.45 3.70 9.59
N ILE A 37 6.51 3.20 10.37
CA ILE A 37 6.81 2.22 11.43
C ILE A 37 6.79 0.81 10.86
N SER A 38 5.76 0.49 10.07
CA SER A 38 5.69 -0.78 9.38
C SER A 38 4.85 -0.66 8.10
N PHE A 39 5.18 -1.47 7.13
CA PHE A 39 4.46 -1.51 5.86
C PHE A 39 4.57 -2.92 5.30
N GLU A 40 3.44 -3.61 5.22
CA GLU A 40 3.39 -4.99 4.73
C GLU A 40 2.25 -5.13 3.72
N VAL A 41 2.54 -5.82 2.62
CA VAL A 41 1.54 -6.21 1.62
C VAL A 41 1.78 -7.67 1.31
N LYS A 42 0.78 -8.52 1.60
CA LYS A 42 0.91 -9.97 1.45
C LYS A 42 -0.18 -10.51 0.55
N GLN A 43 0.22 -11.34 -0.40
CA GLN A 43 -0.72 -12.05 -1.25
C GLN A 43 -1.46 -13.11 -0.41
N CYS A 44 -2.79 -13.12 -0.52
CA CYS A 44 -3.63 -14.08 0.19
C CYS A 44 -3.69 -15.42 -0.54
N LEU A 45 -4.42 -16.39 0.03
CA LEU A 45 -4.65 -17.67 -0.62
C LEU A 45 -5.34 -17.48 -1.98
N ASP A 46 -6.31 -16.56 -2.05
CA ASP A 46 -6.81 -16.09 -3.33
C ASP A 46 -5.74 -15.16 -3.92
N PRO A 47 -5.08 -15.54 -5.01
CA PRO A 47 -3.97 -14.75 -5.55
C PRO A 47 -4.38 -13.38 -6.10
N PHE A 48 -5.66 -13.13 -6.25
CA PHE A 48 -6.19 -11.83 -6.69
C PHE A 48 -6.30 -10.84 -5.55
N ILE A 49 -6.15 -11.29 -4.31
CA ILE A 49 -6.35 -10.47 -3.11
C ILE A 49 -5.05 -10.34 -2.35
N TRP A 50 -4.72 -9.10 -1.96
CA TRP A 50 -3.54 -8.77 -1.18
C TRP A 50 -3.97 -8.06 0.09
N GLU A 51 -3.43 -8.49 1.23
CA GLU A 51 -3.66 -7.83 2.51
C GLU A 51 -2.63 -6.72 2.69
N VAL A 52 -3.11 -5.53 3.07
CA VAL A 52 -2.26 -4.34 3.26
C VAL A 52 -2.34 -3.90 4.71
N LEU A 53 -1.17 -3.73 5.34
CA LEU A 53 -1.04 -3.27 6.71
C LEU A 53 0.04 -2.20 6.78
N GLU A 54 -0.36 -0.99 7.17
CA GLU A 54 0.56 0.16 7.25
C GLU A 54 0.43 0.82 8.61
N VAL A 55 1.56 1.20 9.20
CA VAL A 55 1.60 1.97 10.44
C VAL A 55 2.58 3.12 10.27
N PHE A 56 2.09 4.34 10.51
CA PHE A 56 2.89 5.56 10.48
C PHE A 56 2.83 6.25 11.83
N ASP A 57 3.89 7.00 12.17
CA ASP A 57 4.00 7.66 13.47
C ASP A 57 3.00 8.81 13.66
N SER A 58 2.54 9.40 12.56
CA SER A 58 1.64 10.56 12.61
C SER A 58 0.82 10.67 11.33
N MET A 59 -0.25 11.46 11.40
CA MET A 59 -1.05 11.77 10.22
C MET A 59 -0.23 12.53 9.18
N LYS A 60 0.69 13.37 9.61
CA LYS A 60 1.58 14.10 8.70
C LYS A 60 2.42 13.14 7.87
N SER A 61 3.04 12.16 8.51
CA SER A 61 3.86 11.15 7.82
C SER A 61 3.01 10.30 6.88
N PHE A 62 1.81 9.93 7.31
CA PHE A 62 0.89 9.15 6.50
C PHE A 62 0.45 9.92 5.24
N LYS A 63 0.11 11.19 5.38
CA LYS A 63 -0.28 12.04 4.24
C LYS A 63 0.87 12.25 3.27
N HIS A 64 2.09 12.40 3.80
CA HIS A 64 3.29 12.49 2.97
C HIS A 64 3.48 11.22 2.14
N HIS A 65 3.30 10.06 2.79
CA HIS A 65 3.36 8.76 2.10
C HIS A 65 2.32 8.69 0.98
N GLN A 66 1.09 9.08 1.24
CA GLN A 66 0.03 9.04 0.24
C GLN A 66 0.32 9.95 -0.94
N SER A 67 0.84 11.15 -0.67
CA SER A 67 1.20 12.11 -1.72
C SER A 67 2.32 11.58 -2.61
N ARG A 68 3.39 11.04 -1.99
CA ARG A 68 4.49 10.44 -2.75
C ARG A 68 3.99 9.24 -3.57
N THR A 69 3.19 8.39 -2.95
CA THR A 69 2.67 7.18 -3.60
C THR A 69 1.85 7.52 -4.84
N ALA A 70 1.00 8.53 -4.74
CA ALA A 70 0.12 8.91 -5.85
C ALA A 70 0.90 9.30 -7.11
N SER A 71 2.10 9.87 -6.95
CA SER A 71 2.94 10.28 -8.08
C SER A 71 4.00 9.25 -8.44
N SER A 72 4.09 8.14 -7.73
CA SER A 72 5.07 7.08 -8.00
C SER A 72 4.61 6.18 -9.15
N ILE A 73 5.55 5.40 -9.68
CA ILE A 73 5.22 4.40 -10.71
C ILE A 73 4.15 3.44 -10.19
N TRP A 74 4.30 2.96 -8.94
CA TRP A 74 3.30 2.11 -8.31
C TRP A 74 1.93 2.77 -8.30
N GLY A 75 1.84 4.00 -7.79
CA GLY A 75 0.55 4.70 -7.68
C GLY A 75 -0.11 4.94 -9.03
N VAL A 76 0.66 5.39 -10.01
CA VAL A 76 0.14 5.67 -11.35
C VAL A 76 -0.32 4.40 -12.04
N LYS A 77 0.49 3.35 -12.02
CA LYS A 77 0.17 2.11 -12.74
C LYS A 77 -0.90 1.26 -12.05
N THR A 78 -1.05 1.37 -10.74
CA THR A 78 -2.03 0.58 -10.01
C THR A 78 -3.28 1.37 -9.61
N GLN A 79 -3.45 2.59 -10.13
CA GLN A 79 -4.55 3.47 -9.69
C GLN A 79 -5.94 2.88 -9.91
N ASN A 80 -6.11 1.99 -10.89
CA ASN A 80 -7.40 1.39 -11.20
C ASN A 80 -7.65 0.07 -10.44
N ILE A 81 -6.67 -0.43 -9.71
CA ILE A 81 -6.87 -1.63 -8.90
C ILE A 81 -7.71 -1.26 -7.68
N LYS A 82 -8.73 -2.05 -7.40
CA LYS A 82 -9.66 -1.79 -6.31
C LYS A 82 -9.00 -1.90 -4.95
N ARG A 83 -9.31 -0.96 -4.08
CA ARG A 83 -8.84 -0.95 -2.69
C ARG A 83 -10.01 -0.86 -1.74
N GLN A 84 -9.97 -1.65 -0.68
CA GLN A 84 -10.92 -1.58 0.43
C GLN A 84 -10.11 -1.35 1.70
N TYR A 85 -9.92 -0.07 2.04
CA TYR A 85 -9.03 0.32 3.12
C TYR A 85 -9.79 0.95 4.27
N LYS A 86 -9.29 0.69 5.47
CA LYS A 86 -9.78 1.31 6.70
C LYS A 86 -8.61 2.00 7.37
N ILE A 87 -8.79 3.29 7.66
CA ILE A 87 -7.76 4.11 8.30
C ILE A 87 -8.25 4.43 9.71
N SER A 88 -7.36 4.25 10.68
CA SER A 88 -7.63 4.62 12.07
C SER A 88 -6.48 5.43 12.62
N GLU A 89 -6.78 6.36 13.51
CA GLU A 89 -5.82 7.23 14.15
C GLU A 89 -5.96 7.09 15.66
N GLY A 90 -4.83 6.99 16.36
CA GLY A 90 -4.82 6.84 17.81
C GLY A 90 -3.45 6.39 18.26
N GLU A 91 -3.37 6.08 19.52
CA GLU A 91 -2.11 5.67 20.15
C GLU A 91 -1.90 4.17 20.19
#